data_3b24748a03ca15a301ecb5acbe14ab65
#
_entry.id   3b24748a03ca15a301ecb5acbe14ab65
#
_cell.length_a   1.000
_cell.length_b   1.000
_cell.length_c   1.000
_cell.angle_alpha   90.00
_cell.angle_beta   90.00
_cell.angle_gamma   90.00
#
_symmetry.space_group_name_H-M   'P 1'
#
loop_
_entity.id
_entity.type
_entity.pdbx_description
1 polymer ?
#
loop_
_entity_poly.entity_id
_entity_poly.type
_entity_poly.pdbx_seq_one_letter_code
_entity_poly.pdbx_strand_id
1 'polypeptide(L)'
;MHYLYSRTVILILLLCFTFTSSLYGQEQVPEKKAPAVVHPSINKSVVSTCGKLKVTLTSKRQNYGGSADTRDDAIFSPKSVNIHPDNSKYYVNSLEGGTTVVFEMGTNRRLKKISHRIGSEHDALWSEGSSLYRFEHYRKNNHFMGKPVEAVFSHGGRYLWVPYYRRSYDINAQDPSAVAVIDTQSDEIVRLMETGPLPKMIAVSHDNRFIAVSHWGNNTVGIINIESQDPTEWHHAKLHVVDYVLPLNYSLTTHVNRDNGSGYALRGTVFTPDDRYLLVGCMGGGGGIAVIDMLEQKYLGRVMGMMPGVRHLVIDNGYLYLSINGSGYVQRIELDKFIDAATRITGKTIQLTGWTNCKVGAGARTIGISPCGKYIYAACNVASKLYVVDAEQMKVIATIPVDSFPVGLDVSSDGKTVITTSQGSQGCGGNAVDIFTVEYLK
;
A
#
# COMPACT_ATOMS: atom_id res chain seq x y z
N MET A 1 -47.74 38.53 63.15
CA MET A 1 -46.84 38.96 64.25
C MET A 1 -45.42 38.81 63.63
N HIS A 2 -44.88 39.93 63.21
CA HIS A 2 -43.81 40.71 63.83
C HIS A 2 -42.57 39.79 64.16
N TYR A 3 -41.37 39.99 63.73
CA TYR A 3 -40.44 41.12 63.68
C TYR A 3 -39.16 40.61 62.93
N LEU A 4 -38.44 41.31 62.26
CA LEU A 4 -37.62 42.49 62.17
C LEU A 4 -36.15 42.12 61.69
N TYR A 5 -35.69 42.88 60.78
CA TYR A 5 -34.38 43.06 60.21
C TYR A 5 -33.21 43.07 61.20
N SER A 6 -32.05 42.44 60.75
CA SER A 6 -30.73 42.95 61.13
C SER A 6 -29.80 42.93 59.95
N ARG A 7 -29.39 44.12 59.53
CA ARG A 7 -28.33 44.32 58.53
C ARG A 7 -26.98 44.21 59.23
N THR A 8 -26.14 43.31 58.72
CA THR A 8 -24.71 43.31 59.06
C THR A 8 -23.92 43.68 57.80
N VAL A 9 -23.31 44.87 57.85
CA VAL A 9 -22.41 45.41 56.85
C VAL A 9 -21.08 44.68 57.00
N ILE A 10 -20.67 43.90 56.00
CA ILE A 10 -19.31 43.33 55.93
C ILE A 10 -18.49 44.21 54.98
N LEU A 11 -17.51 44.87 55.58
CA LEU A 11 -16.47 45.63 54.90
C LEU A 11 -15.54 44.72 54.13
N ILE A 12 -15.61 44.76 52.82
CA ILE A 12 -14.66 43.99 51.98
C ILE A 12 -13.45 44.88 51.73
N LEU A 13 -12.33 44.52 52.35
CA LEU A 13 -11.00 45.04 52.02
C LEU A 13 -10.60 44.57 50.60
N LEU A 14 -10.53 45.52 49.67
CA LEU A 14 -9.89 45.30 48.35
C LEU A 14 -8.38 45.23 48.55
N LEU A 15 -7.83 44.03 48.56
CA LEU A 15 -6.42 43.80 48.33
C LEU A 15 -6.15 43.79 46.82
N CYS A 16 -5.58 44.86 46.30
CA CYS A 16 -5.03 44.92 44.97
C CYS A 16 -3.84 43.94 44.83
N PHE A 17 -4.08 42.75 44.33
CA PHE A 17 -2.99 41.92 43.77
C PHE A 17 -2.78 42.35 42.31
N THR A 18 -1.70 43.08 42.08
CA THR A 18 -1.17 43.31 40.75
C THR A 18 -0.65 41.98 40.20
N PHE A 19 -1.45 41.32 39.42
CA PHE A 19 -0.96 40.23 38.56
C PHE A 19 -0.13 40.84 37.44
N THR A 20 1.16 40.74 37.53
CA THR A 20 2.04 40.88 36.38
C THR A 20 1.76 39.67 35.46
N SER A 21 0.94 39.87 34.43
CA SER A 21 0.81 38.95 33.32
C SER A 21 2.16 38.87 32.61
N SER A 22 2.95 37.86 32.93
CA SER A 22 4.05 37.47 32.07
C SER A 22 3.44 37.05 30.73
N LEU A 23 3.65 37.84 29.72
CA LEU A 23 3.44 37.50 28.32
C LEU A 23 4.31 36.30 27.97
N TYR A 24 3.80 35.11 28.22
CA TYR A 24 4.30 33.93 27.49
C TYR A 24 3.89 34.15 26.04
N GLY A 25 4.88 34.49 25.21
CA GLY A 25 4.68 34.49 23.78
C GLY A 25 4.12 33.12 23.37
N GLN A 26 2.90 33.13 22.86
CA GLN A 26 2.40 31.99 22.10
C GLN A 26 3.37 31.84 20.92
N GLU A 27 4.27 30.88 20.99
CA GLU A 27 4.97 30.38 19.79
C GLU A 27 3.85 30.05 18.79
N GLN A 28 3.72 30.87 17.78
CA GLN A 28 2.86 30.54 16.62
C GLN A 28 3.42 29.25 16.06
N VAL A 29 2.72 28.14 16.29
CA VAL A 29 2.99 26.89 15.57
C VAL A 29 2.98 27.25 14.09
N PRO A 30 4.09 27.11 13.36
CA PRO A 30 4.14 27.53 11.97
C PRO A 30 3.02 26.83 11.21
N GLU A 31 2.15 27.62 10.60
CA GLU A 31 1.06 27.13 9.76
C GLU A 31 1.66 26.17 8.73
N LYS A 32 1.31 24.88 8.82
CA LYS A 32 1.83 23.86 7.92
C LYS A 32 1.36 24.23 6.52
N LYS A 33 2.25 24.85 5.74
CA LYS A 33 1.99 25.24 4.37
C LYS A 33 1.42 24.03 3.61
N ALA A 34 0.25 24.19 2.99
CA ALA A 34 -0.35 23.14 2.19
C ALA A 34 0.68 22.62 1.18
N PRO A 35 0.80 21.31 0.99
CA PRO A 35 1.79 20.77 0.07
C PRO A 35 1.54 21.32 -1.34
N ALA A 36 2.60 21.69 -2.04
CA ALA A 36 2.50 22.18 -3.40
C ALA A 36 1.85 21.10 -4.28
N VAL A 37 0.81 21.49 -5.00
CA VAL A 37 0.14 20.61 -5.96
C VAL A 37 1.02 20.46 -7.20
N VAL A 38 1.28 19.23 -7.61
CA VAL A 38 2.08 18.87 -8.78
C VAL A 38 1.18 18.26 -9.84
N HIS A 39 1.17 18.85 -11.02
CA HIS A 39 0.43 18.41 -12.22
C HIS A 39 1.35 18.51 -13.44
N PRO A 40 2.16 17.48 -13.72
CA PRO A 40 3.06 17.52 -14.87
C PRO A 40 2.27 17.47 -16.18
N SER A 41 2.76 18.21 -17.17
CA SER A 41 2.20 18.19 -18.53
C SER A 41 2.59 16.92 -19.27
N ILE A 42 1.69 16.40 -20.10
CA ILE A 42 1.99 15.34 -21.08
C ILE A 42 3.14 15.82 -22.00
N ASN A 43 3.93 14.89 -22.49
CA ASN A 43 5.17 15.07 -23.25
C ASN A 43 6.36 15.60 -22.42
N LYS A 44 6.23 15.70 -21.10
CA LYS A 44 7.38 15.90 -20.23
C LYS A 44 8.30 14.68 -20.31
N SER A 45 9.55 14.90 -20.64
CA SER A 45 10.54 13.82 -20.74
C SER A 45 11.82 14.12 -19.98
N VAL A 46 12.55 13.07 -19.63
CA VAL A 46 13.88 13.11 -19.03
C VAL A 46 14.75 12.04 -19.67
N VAL A 47 16.00 12.37 -19.96
CA VAL A 47 17.02 11.41 -20.36
C VAL A 47 17.89 11.11 -19.13
N SER A 48 18.21 9.84 -18.93
CA SER A 48 19.11 9.43 -17.85
C SER A 48 20.49 10.06 -17.99
N THR A 49 21.16 10.27 -16.88
CA THR A 49 22.52 10.86 -16.84
C THR A 49 23.56 10.06 -17.62
N CYS A 50 23.32 8.76 -17.80
CA CYS A 50 24.15 7.89 -18.64
C CYS A 50 23.76 7.91 -20.13
N GLY A 51 22.70 8.63 -20.52
CA GLY A 51 22.23 8.72 -21.90
C GLY A 51 21.53 7.47 -22.45
N LYS A 52 21.35 6.42 -21.65
CA LYS A 52 20.85 5.10 -22.11
C LYS A 52 19.34 4.91 -21.98
N LEU A 53 18.66 5.80 -21.28
CA LEU A 53 17.23 5.69 -21.01
C LEU A 53 16.55 7.05 -21.18
N LYS A 54 15.40 7.08 -21.83
CA LYS A 54 14.50 8.23 -21.85
C LYS A 54 13.15 7.82 -21.32
N VAL A 55 12.61 8.60 -20.38
CA VAL A 55 11.28 8.41 -19.79
C VAL A 55 10.43 9.62 -20.15
N THR A 56 9.27 9.37 -20.75
CA THR A 56 8.35 10.44 -21.20
C THR A 56 6.96 10.18 -20.61
N LEU A 57 6.36 11.18 -19.96
CA LEU A 57 4.94 11.15 -19.61
C LEU A 57 4.11 11.29 -20.89
N THR A 58 3.58 10.19 -21.40
CA THR A 58 2.90 10.16 -22.71
C THR A 58 1.40 10.26 -22.61
N SER A 59 0.82 9.87 -21.49
CA SER A 59 -0.64 9.91 -21.29
C SER A 59 -0.99 10.04 -19.82
N LYS A 60 -2.23 10.48 -19.56
CA LYS A 60 -2.81 10.57 -18.21
C LYS A 60 -4.27 10.13 -18.23
N ARG A 61 -4.75 9.63 -17.08
CA ARG A 61 -6.17 9.52 -16.75
C ARG A 61 -6.38 10.17 -15.38
N GLN A 62 -7.35 11.07 -15.26
CA GLN A 62 -7.48 11.90 -14.06
C GLN A 62 -8.93 12.32 -13.83
N ASN A 63 -9.29 12.51 -12.56
CA ASN A 63 -10.61 12.99 -12.16
C ASN A 63 -10.51 14.42 -11.57
N TYR A 64 -9.97 15.33 -12.33
CA TYR A 64 -9.97 16.78 -12.04
C TYR A 64 -9.90 17.57 -13.36
N GLY A 65 -9.91 18.90 -13.30
CA GLY A 65 -9.86 19.76 -14.49
C GLY A 65 -8.68 19.43 -15.40
N GLY A 66 -8.93 19.19 -16.66
CA GLY A 66 -7.97 18.85 -17.71
C GLY A 66 -8.69 18.81 -19.05
N SER A 67 -8.00 18.38 -20.10
CA SER A 67 -8.67 18.14 -21.37
C SER A 67 -9.66 17.00 -21.26
N ALA A 68 -10.71 17.02 -22.09
CA ALA A 68 -11.70 15.94 -22.14
C ALA A 68 -11.05 14.57 -22.38
N ASP A 69 -9.95 14.53 -23.14
CA ASP A 69 -9.23 13.31 -23.50
C ASP A 69 -8.52 12.62 -22.32
N THR A 70 -8.24 13.36 -21.24
CA THR A 70 -7.59 12.81 -20.04
C THR A 70 -8.57 12.54 -18.90
N ARG A 71 -9.77 13.12 -18.95
CA ARG A 71 -10.72 13.03 -17.85
C ARG A 71 -11.33 11.62 -17.74
N ASP A 72 -11.33 11.09 -16.52
CA ASP A 72 -12.04 9.88 -16.16
C ASP A 72 -12.60 9.99 -14.73
N ASP A 73 -13.92 9.97 -14.62
CA ASP A 73 -14.69 10.12 -13.39
C ASP A 73 -14.63 8.87 -12.46
N ALA A 74 -14.16 7.74 -12.99
CA ALA A 74 -13.98 6.53 -12.21
C ALA A 74 -12.67 6.52 -11.40
N ILE A 75 -11.74 7.44 -11.67
CA ILE A 75 -10.51 7.61 -10.91
C ILE A 75 -10.79 8.45 -9.68
N PHE A 76 -10.90 7.80 -8.51
CA PHE A 76 -11.11 8.48 -7.24
C PHE A 76 -10.23 7.88 -6.15
N SER A 77 -9.20 8.62 -5.72
CA SER A 77 -8.14 8.16 -4.82
C SER A 77 -7.51 6.83 -5.30
N PRO A 78 -6.93 6.79 -6.53
CA PRO A 78 -6.37 5.57 -7.09
C PRO A 78 -5.22 5.07 -6.23
N LYS A 79 -5.25 3.77 -5.89
CA LYS A 79 -4.36 3.18 -4.88
C LYS A 79 -3.26 2.33 -5.49
N SER A 80 -3.61 1.42 -6.36
CA SER A 80 -2.67 0.57 -7.10
C SER A 80 -2.96 0.59 -8.58
N VAL A 81 -1.98 0.21 -9.34
CA VAL A 81 -2.09 -0.17 -10.74
C VAL A 81 -1.42 -1.52 -10.93
N ASN A 82 -2.00 -2.36 -11.75
CA ASN A 82 -1.47 -3.65 -12.13
C ASN A 82 -1.62 -3.84 -13.63
N ILE A 83 -0.51 -3.93 -14.34
CA ILE A 83 -0.48 -4.18 -15.78
C ILE A 83 -0.64 -5.68 -15.99
N HIS A 84 -1.58 -6.07 -16.83
CA HIS A 84 -1.77 -7.48 -17.16
C HIS A 84 -0.49 -8.07 -17.78
N PRO A 85 -0.08 -9.31 -17.44
CA PRO A 85 1.20 -9.86 -17.89
C PRO A 85 1.42 -9.88 -19.41
N ASP A 86 0.33 -9.95 -20.20
CA ASP A 86 0.38 -9.89 -21.66
C ASP A 86 0.44 -8.47 -22.24
N ASN A 87 0.45 -7.44 -21.38
CA ASN A 87 0.42 -6.03 -21.77
C ASN A 87 -0.82 -5.60 -22.59
N SER A 88 -1.93 -6.33 -22.53
CA SER A 88 -3.16 -5.95 -23.25
C SER A 88 -3.95 -4.85 -22.55
N LYS A 89 -3.94 -4.85 -21.22
CA LYS A 89 -4.70 -3.94 -20.37
C LYS A 89 -4.04 -3.72 -19.01
N TYR A 90 -4.54 -2.74 -18.27
CA TYR A 90 -4.13 -2.51 -16.87
C TYR A 90 -5.34 -2.18 -16.00
N TYR A 91 -5.21 -2.49 -14.71
CA TYR A 91 -6.24 -2.36 -13.70
C TYR A 91 -5.82 -1.29 -12.69
N VAL A 92 -6.74 -0.39 -12.36
CA VAL A 92 -6.52 0.67 -11.37
C VAL A 92 -7.53 0.53 -10.24
N ASN A 93 -7.05 0.28 -9.04
CA ASN A 93 -7.90 0.25 -7.85
C ASN A 93 -8.21 1.68 -7.38
N SER A 94 -9.44 2.11 -7.57
CA SER A 94 -9.98 3.40 -7.16
C SER A 94 -10.52 3.28 -5.73
N LEU A 95 -9.69 3.57 -4.73
CA LEU A 95 -9.93 3.25 -3.31
C LEU A 95 -11.23 3.85 -2.78
N GLU A 96 -11.39 5.17 -2.90
CA GLU A 96 -12.58 5.87 -2.43
C GLU A 96 -13.75 5.76 -3.41
N GLY A 97 -13.47 5.44 -4.68
CA GLY A 97 -14.47 5.11 -5.67
C GLY A 97 -15.13 3.75 -5.47
N GLY A 98 -14.51 2.86 -4.67
CA GLY A 98 -14.99 1.50 -4.46
C GLY A 98 -15.10 0.71 -5.77
N THR A 99 -14.13 0.92 -6.68
CA THR A 99 -14.12 0.29 -8.01
C THR A 99 -12.71 -0.11 -8.43
N THR A 100 -12.61 -1.13 -9.28
CA THR A 100 -11.43 -1.37 -10.11
C THR A 100 -11.76 -0.95 -11.53
N VAL A 101 -10.94 -0.08 -12.09
CA VAL A 101 -11.12 0.46 -13.45
C VAL A 101 -10.16 -0.23 -14.39
N VAL A 102 -10.65 -0.77 -15.48
CA VAL A 102 -9.88 -1.49 -16.50
C VAL A 102 -9.66 -0.60 -17.71
N PHE A 103 -8.41 -0.46 -18.10
CA PHE A 103 -8.00 0.32 -19.26
C PHE A 103 -7.26 -0.54 -20.28
N GLU A 104 -7.47 -0.25 -21.55
CA GLU A 104 -6.72 -0.83 -22.67
C GLU A 104 -5.30 -0.23 -22.71
N MET A 105 -4.28 -1.08 -22.82
CA MET A 105 -2.91 -0.60 -23.02
C MET A 105 -2.77 0.12 -24.38
N GLY A 106 -1.89 1.09 -24.47
CA GLY A 106 -1.64 1.86 -25.68
C GLY A 106 -2.65 3.00 -25.90
N THR A 107 -3.93 2.72 -25.95
CA THR A 107 -4.98 3.74 -26.15
C THR A 107 -5.39 4.42 -24.84
N ASN A 108 -5.19 3.75 -23.70
CA ASN A 108 -5.66 4.15 -22.39
C ASN A 108 -7.18 4.41 -22.32
N ARG A 109 -7.95 3.78 -23.22
CA ARG A 109 -9.40 3.82 -23.22
C ARG A 109 -9.94 2.94 -22.09
N ARG A 110 -10.90 3.45 -21.33
CA ARG A 110 -11.59 2.65 -20.30
C ARG A 110 -12.40 1.53 -20.95
N LEU A 111 -12.10 0.29 -20.58
CA LEU A 111 -12.80 -0.91 -21.02
C LEU A 111 -13.98 -1.23 -20.08
N LYS A 112 -13.71 -1.22 -18.76
CA LYS A 112 -14.71 -1.59 -17.75
C LYS A 112 -14.50 -0.85 -16.44
N LYS A 113 -15.56 -0.71 -15.67
CA LYS A 113 -15.57 -0.27 -14.28
C LYS A 113 -16.20 -1.36 -13.44
N ILE A 114 -15.41 -2.07 -12.65
CA ILE A 114 -15.85 -3.16 -11.79
C ILE A 114 -16.22 -2.56 -10.44
N SER A 115 -17.47 -2.70 -10.03
CA SER A 115 -17.96 -2.21 -8.74
C SER A 115 -17.59 -3.20 -7.64
N HIS A 116 -17.11 -2.68 -6.50
CA HIS A 116 -16.92 -3.44 -5.28
C HIS A 116 -18.06 -3.24 -4.26
N ARG A 117 -19.24 -2.85 -4.73
CA ARG A 117 -20.45 -2.93 -3.93
C ARG A 117 -20.91 -4.39 -3.92
N ILE A 118 -20.67 -5.06 -2.81
CA ILE A 118 -21.04 -6.45 -2.60
C ILE A 118 -22.46 -6.49 -2.04
N GLY A 119 -23.36 -7.16 -2.73
CA GLY A 119 -24.77 -7.31 -2.40
C GLY A 119 -25.22 -8.76 -2.54
N SER A 120 -26.53 -8.99 -2.49
CA SER A 120 -27.13 -10.33 -2.57
C SER A 120 -26.81 -11.08 -3.87
N GLU A 121 -26.57 -10.36 -4.95
CA GLU A 121 -26.14 -10.92 -6.24
C GLU A 121 -24.76 -11.61 -6.17
N HIS A 122 -23.99 -11.33 -5.12
CA HIS A 122 -22.67 -11.92 -4.90
C HIS A 122 -22.66 -13.04 -3.84
N ASP A 123 -23.80 -13.38 -3.23
CA ASP A 123 -23.86 -14.33 -2.11
C ASP A 123 -23.28 -15.71 -2.48
N ALA A 124 -23.52 -16.17 -3.71
CA ALA A 124 -22.98 -17.44 -4.21
C ALA A 124 -21.47 -17.44 -4.48
N LEU A 125 -20.84 -16.26 -4.52
CA LEU A 125 -19.39 -16.13 -4.79
C LEU A 125 -18.53 -16.28 -3.53
N TRP A 126 -19.14 -16.24 -2.35
CA TRP A 126 -18.41 -16.37 -1.11
C TRP A 126 -17.86 -17.78 -0.93
N SER A 127 -16.60 -17.87 -0.51
CA SER A 127 -16.05 -19.13 0.02
C SER A 127 -16.75 -19.50 1.32
N GLU A 128 -16.64 -20.75 1.70
CA GLU A 128 -17.03 -21.15 3.05
C GLU A 128 -16.31 -20.29 4.10
N GLY A 129 -17.00 -20.00 5.20
CA GLY A 129 -16.44 -19.24 6.31
C GLY A 129 -15.23 -19.97 6.93
N SER A 130 -14.22 -19.22 7.30
CA SER A 130 -13.01 -19.76 7.91
C SER A 130 -13.02 -19.53 9.43
N SER A 131 -12.65 -20.53 10.21
CA SER A 131 -12.42 -20.38 11.65
C SER A 131 -11.19 -19.54 11.99
N LEU A 132 -10.35 -19.19 10.98
CA LEU A 132 -9.18 -18.33 11.14
C LEU A 132 -9.55 -16.87 11.40
N TYR A 133 -10.75 -16.43 10.99
CA TYR A 133 -11.20 -15.06 11.08
C TYR A 133 -12.49 -14.96 11.89
N ARG A 134 -12.47 -14.15 12.96
CA ARG A 134 -13.61 -13.95 13.86
C ARG A 134 -14.06 -12.51 13.85
N PHE A 135 -15.36 -12.30 13.79
CA PHE A 135 -15.99 -10.98 13.96
C PHE A 135 -16.24 -10.79 15.47
N GLU A 136 -15.56 -9.82 16.05
CA GLU A 136 -15.58 -9.55 17.49
C GLU A 136 -16.34 -8.27 17.83
N HIS A 137 -16.46 -7.32 16.88
CA HIS A 137 -17.00 -6.00 17.11
C HIS A 137 -18.33 -5.77 16.39
N TYR A 138 -18.47 -6.33 15.19
CA TYR A 138 -19.67 -6.23 14.38
C TYR A 138 -20.25 -7.59 14.08
N ARG A 139 -21.58 -7.64 13.90
CA ARG A 139 -22.18 -8.84 13.31
C ARG A 139 -21.67 -8.99 11.87
N LYS A 140 -21.22 -10.19 11.51
CA LYS A 140 -20.80 -10.50 10.15
C LYS A 140 -21.91 -10.12 9.16
N ASN A 141 -21.56 -9.29 8.19
CA ASN A 141 -22.42 -8.90 7.08
C ASN A 141 -21.61 -8.96 5.79
N ASN A 142 -22.07 -9.76 4.84
CA ASN A 142 -21.43 -9.92 3.54
C ASN A 142 -21.89 -8.90 2.49
N HIS A 143 -22.80 -8.00 2.83
CA HIS A 143 -23.24 -6.90 1.98
C HIS A 143 -22.61 -5.59 2.45
N PHE A 144 -21.70 -5.05 1.63
CA PHE A 144 -20.93 -3.84 1.99
C PHE A 144 -20.30 -3.20 0.74
N MET A 145 -19.79 -1.99 0.88
CA MET A 145 -18.87 -1.41 -0.10
C MET A 145 -17.43 -1.77 0.28
N GLY A 146 -16.74 -2.48 -0.60
CA GLY A 146 -15.31 -2.76 -0.49
C GLY A 146 -14.48 -1.55 -0.90
N LYS A 147 -13.35 -1.34 -0.21
CA LYS A 147 -12.35 -0.33 -0.57
C LYS A 147 -11.11 -1.05 -1.13
N PRO A 148 -10.96 -1.16 -2.47
CA PRO A 148 -9.85 -1.90 -3.08
C PRO A 148 -8.50 -1.23 -2.81
N VAL A 149 -7.49 -2.02 -2.44
CA VAL A 149 -6.14 -1.50 -2.13
C VAL A 149 -5.11 -1.96 -3.16
N GLU A 150 -4.21 -2.85 -2.80
CA GLU A 150 -3.23 -3.41 -3.74
C GLU A 150 -3.87 -4.57 -4.53
N ALA A 151 -3.16 -5.14 -5.51
CA ALA A 151 -3.63 -6.34 -6.20
C ALA A 151 -2.45 -7.17 -6.70
N VAL A 152 -2.71 -8.44 -7.04
CA VAL A 152 -1.75 -9.34 -7.66
C VAL A 152 -2.46 -10.28 -8.62
N PHE A 153 -1.79 -10.61 -9.72
CA PHE A 153 -2.28 -11.64 -10.66
C PHE A 153 -1.83 -13.04 -10.23
N SER A 154 -2.66 -14.03 -10.52
CA SER A 154 -2.32 -15.44 -10.43
C SER A 154 -2.69 -16.18 -11.71
N HIS A 155 -2.25 -17.44 -11.84
CA HIS A 155 -2.55 -18.31 -12.96
C HIS A 155 -2.25 -17.65 -14.32
N GLY A 156 -1.03 -17.10 -14.45
CA GLY A 156 -0.57 -16.47 -15.69
C GLY A 156 -1.34 -15.20 -16.08
N GLY A 157 -1.97 -14.52 -15.12
CA GLY A 157 -2.79 -13.33 -15.36
C GLY A 157 -4.29 -13.62 -15.38
N ARG A 158 -4.71 -14.89 -15.33
CA ARG A 158 -6.13 -15.26 -15.41
C ARG A 158 -6.98 -14.63 -14.31
N TYR A 159 -6.44 -14.49 -13.10
CA TYR A 159 -7.16 -13.95 -11.96
C TYR A 159 -6.42 -12.79 -11.34
N LEU A 160 -7.15 -11.71 -11.03
CA LEU A 160 -6.67 -10.56 -10.28
C LEU A 160 -7.27 -10.59 -8.87
N TRP A 161 -6.43 -10.64 -7.85
CA TRP A 161 -6.81 -10.67 -6.45
C TRP A 161 -6.77 -9.26 -5.87
N VAL A 162 -7.89 -8.81 -5.29
CA VAL A 162 -8.07 -7.43 -4.80
C VAL A 162 -8.54 -7.45 -3.35
N PRO A 163 -7.66 -7.24 -2.37
CA PRO A 163 -8.07 -7.10 -0.98
C PRO A 163 -8.76 -5.76 -0.74
N TYR A 164 -9.75 -5.76 0.16
CA TYR A 164 -10.45 -4.56 0.59
C TYR A 164 -9.88 -4.04 1.90
N TYR A 165 -9.49 -2.77 1.93
CA TYR A 165 -9.00 -2.09 3.12
C TYR A 165 -9.88 -2.34 4.35
N ARG A 166 -11.21 -2.35 4.16
CA ARG A 166 -12.23 -2.67 5.15
C ARG A 166 -13.59 -2.90 4.49
N ARG A 167 -14.50 -3.47 5.22
CA ARG A 167 -15.93 -3.42 4.94
C ARG A 167 -16.46 -2.05 5.31
N SER A 168 -17.39 -1.47 4.56
CA SER A 168 -17.83 -0.07 4.75
C SER A 168 -18.42 0.23 6.12
N TYR A 169 -19.05 -0.74 6.77
CA TYR A 169 -19.65 -0.57 8.10
C TYR A 169 -18.63 -0.62 9.24
N ASP A 170 -17.47 -1.24 9.03
CA ASP A 170 -16.39 -1.28 10.02
C ASP A 170 -15.49 -0.05 9.83
N ILE A 171 -15.85 1.05 10.49
CA ILE A 171 -15.21 2.35 10.27
C ILE A 171 -13.73 2.37 10.64
N ASN A 172 -13.31 1.51 11.56
CA ASN A 172 -11.93 1.44 12.06
C ASN A 172 -11.16 0.18 11.61
N ALA A 173 -11.75 -0.63 10.72
CA ALA A 173 -11.12 -1.83 10.18
C ALA A 173 -10.58 -2.77 11.28
N GLN A 174 -11.46 -3.12 12.23
CA GLN A 174 -11.15 -3.97 13.39
C GLN A 174 -11.46 -5.43 13.14
N ASP A 175 -12.52 -5.69 12.39
CA ASP A 175 -12.99 -7.02 12.07
C ASP A 175 -12.45 -7.51 10.71
N PRO A 176 -12.63 -8.79 10.41
CA PRO A 176 -12.23 -9.37 9.14
C PRO A 176 -12.78 -8.62 7.93
N SER A 177 -11.90 -8.34 6.97
CA SER A 177 -12.25 -7.77 5.68
C SER A 177 -12.51 -8.87 4.65
N ALA A 178 -12.28 -8.58 3.37
CA ALA A 178 -12.45 -9.54 2.28
C ALA A 178 -11.42 -9.31 1.17
N VAL A 179 -11.25 -10.34 0.34
CA VAL A 179 -10.54 -10.30 -0.94
C VAL A 179 -11.51 -10.68 -2.03
N ALA A 180 -11.57 -9.88 -3.09
CA ALA A 180 -12.27 -10.25 -4.33
C ALA A 180 -11.29 -10.86 -5.32
N VAL A 181 -11.76 -11.84 -6.09
CA VAL A 181 -11.04 -12.39 -7.22
C VAL A 181 -11.80 -12.02 -8.49
N ILE A 182 -11.11 -11.35 -9.39
CA ILE A 182 -11.63 -10.91 -10.68
C ILE A 182 -11.07 -11.85 -11.75
N ASP A 183 -11.94 -12.44 -12.53
CA ASP A 183 -11.57 -13.12 -13.77
C ASP A 183 -11.21 -12.07 -14.83
N THR A 184 -10.00 -12.06 -15.30
CA THR A 184 -9.50 -11.06 -16.24
C THR A 184 -10.02 -11.27 -17.69
N GLN A 185 -10.63 -12.38 -18.01
CA GLN A 185 -11.25 -12.58 -19.33
C GLN A 185 -12.64 -11.92 -19.41
N SER A 186 -13.41 -12.02 -18.33
CA SER A 186 -14.74 -11.37 -18.25
C SER A 186 -14.69 -9.98 -17.59
N ASP A 187 -13.62 -9.69 -16.84
CA ASP A 187 -13.50 -8.55 -15.95
C ASP A 187 -14.64 -8.49 -14.92
N GLU A 188 -14.97 -9.64 -14.31
CA GLU A 188 -16.02 -9.80 -13.31
C GLU A 188 -15.49 -10.45 -12.03
N ILE A 189 -16.10 -10.12 -10.88
CA ILE A 189 -15.80 -10.80 -9.62
C ILE A 189 -16.38 -12.22 -9.69
N VAL A 190 -15.52 -13.22 -9.51
CA VAL A 190 -15.90 -14.64 -9.58
C VAL A 190 -15.76 -15.35 -8.24
N ARG A 191 -15.06 -14.75 -7.26
CA ARG A 191 -14.89 -15.32 -5.91
C ARG A 191 -14.73 -14.22 -4.89
N LEU A 192 -15.24 -14.44 -3.68
CA LEU A 192 -15.05 -13.59 -2.50
C LEU A 192 -14.56 -14.47 -1.36
N MET A 193 -13.51 -14.02 -0.65
CA MET A 193 -12.95 -14.73 0.49
C MET A 193 -12.74 -13.79 1.66
N GLU A 194 -12.89 -14.27 2.88
CA GLU A 194 -12.56 -13.49 4.08
C GLU A 194 -11.05 -13.28 4.18
N THR A 195 -10.63 -12.22 4.86
CA THR A 195 -9.23 -11.99 5.23
C THR A 195 -9.18 -11.22 6.54
N GLY A 196 -8.02 -11.14 7.17
CA GLY A 196 -7.87 -10.41 8.43
C GLY A 196 -8.13 -8.90 8.29
N PRO A 197 -8.09 -8.17 9.41
CA PRO A 197 -8.42 -6.76 9.44
C PRO A 197 -7.38 -5.90 8.74
N LEU A 198 -7.84 -4.92 7.99
CA LEU A 198 -7.02 -3.92 7.33
C LEU A 198 -5.89 -4.50 6.46
N PRO A 199 -6.22 -5.35 5.46
CA PRO A 199 -5.21 -5.86 4.54
C PRO A 199 -4.59 -4.71 3.74
N LYS A 200 -3.29 -4.76 3.50
CA LYS A 200 -2.56 -3.69 2.79
C LYS A 200 -1.70 -4.19 1.64
N MET A 201 -1.30 -5.44 1.65
CA MET A 201 -0.49 -6.01 0.59
C MET A 201 -0.89 -7.46 0.35
N ILE A 202 -0.66 -7.92 -0.87
CA ILE A 202 -0.97 -9.26 -1.33
C ILE A 202 0.15 -9.73 -2.27
N ALA A 203 0.49 -10.99 -2.20
CA ALA A 203 1.49 -11.63 -3.06
C ALA A 203 1.03 -13.02 -3.48
N VAL A 204 1.51 -13.47 -4.64
CA VAL A 204 1.31 -14.82 -5.15
C VAL A 204 2.65 -15.57 -5.16
N SER A 205 2.64 -16.85 -4.83
CA SER A 205 3.81 -17.72 -5.04
C SER A 205 4.05 -17.96 -6.54
N HIS A 206 5.31 -18.15 -6.94
CA HIS A 206 5.68 -18.31 -8.36
C HIS A 206 5.08 -19.57 -8.98
N ASP A 207 4.90 -20.61 -8.16
CA ASP A 207 4.23 -21.86 -8.53
C ASP A 207 2.70 -21.79 -8.57
N ASN A 208 2.11 -20.63 -8.22
CA ASN A 208 0.67 -20.40 -8.10
C ASN A 208 -0.04 -21.32 -7.10
N ARG A 209 0.62 -21.76 -6.04
CA ARG A 209 -0.01 -22.57 -4.98
C ARG A 209 -0.59 -21.73 -3.86
N PHE A 210 -0.05 -20.53 -3.65
CA PHE A 210 -0.41 -19.70 -2.49
C PHE A 210 -0.63 -18.23 -2.85
N ILE A 211 -1.63 -17.66 -2.21
CA ILE A 211 -1.79 -16.20 -2.03
C ILE A 211 -1.49 -15.88 -0.58
N ALA A 212 -0.64 -14.87 -0.36
CA ALA A 212 -0.37 -14.32 0.97
C ALA A 212 -0.97 -12.91 1.08
N VAL A 213 -1.74 -12.67 2.14
CA VAL A 213 -2.34 -11.36 2.44
C VAL A 213 -1.80 -10.85 3.77
N SER A 214 -1.07 -9.73 3.74
CA SER A 214 -0.54 -9.13 4.96
C SER A 214 -1.54 -8.14 5.54
N HIS A 215 -1.85 -8.31 6.85
CA HIS A 215 -2.79 -7.48 7.58
C HIS A 215 -2.04 -6.42 8.38
N TRP A 216 -2.11 -5.19 7.88
CA TRP A 216 -1.59 -4.03 8.59
C TRP A 216 -2.21 -3.88 9.98
N GLY A 217 -3.47 -4.30 10.08
CA GLY A 217 -4.31 -4.04 11.24
C GLY A 217 -3.90 -4.78 12.51
N ASN A 218 -3.34 -5.99 12.42
CA ASN A 218 -3.17 -6.85 13.61
C ASN A 218 -1.92 -7.73 13.62
N ASN A 219 -0.92 -7.47 12.79
CA ASN A 219 0.33 -8.23 12.70
C ASN A 219 0.14 -9.69 12.27
N THR A 220 -0.81 -9.97 11.40
CA THR A 220 -1.00 -11.32 10.87
C THR A 220 -0.85 -11.38 9.37
N VAL A 221 -0.57 -12.58 8.85
CA VAL A 221 -0.48 -12.88 7.42
C VAL A 221 -1.34 -14.09 7.13
N GLY A 222 -2.36 -13.92 6.29
CA GLY A 222 -3.24 -15.00 5.85
C GLY A 222 -2.68 -15.67 4.61
N ILE A 223 -2.71 -17.01 4.58
CA ILE A 223 -2.34 -17.83 3.42
C ILE A 223 -3.59 -18.51 2.87
N ILE A 224 -3.79 -18.36 1.57
CA ILE A 224 -4.85 -19.03 0.81
C ILE A 224 -4.19 -20.04 -0.13
N ASN A 225 -4.65 -21.29 -0.14
CA ASN A 225 -4.27 -22.28 -1.13
C ASN A 225 -5.08 -22.04 -2.41
N ILE A 226 -4.37 -21.92 -3.54
CA ILE A 226 -4.93 -21.66 -4.85
C ILE A 226 -4.40 -22.63 -5.92
N GLU A 227 -3.90 -23.79 -5.50
CA GLU A 227 -3.29 -24.78 -6.41
C GLU A 227 -4.27 -25.30 -7.48
N SER A 228 -5.56 -25.36 -7.15
CA SER A 228 -6.59 -25.76 -8.10
C SER A 228 -6.82 -24.70 -9.19
N GLN A 229 -7.14 -25.16 -10.39
CA GLN A 229 -7.60 -24.29 -11.48
C GLN A 229 -9.06 -23.82 -11.29
N ASP A 230 -9.81 -24.45 -10.39
CA ASP A 230 -11.19 -24.08 -10.06
C ASP A 230 -11.20 -23.13 -8.85
N PRO A 231 -11.63 -21.86 -9.02
CA PRO A 231 -11.74 -20.91 -7.93
C PRO A 231 -12.63 -21.36 -6.76
N THR A 232 -13.56 -22.29 -6.99
CA THR A 232 -14.47 -22.78 -5.95
C THR A 232 -13.78 -23.69 -4.93
N GLU A 233 -12.64 -24.30 -5.30
CA GLU A 233 -11.83 -25.17 -4.45
C GLU A 233 -10.80 -24.40 -3.60
N TRP A 234 -10.58 -23.11 -3.89
CA TRP A 234 -9.62 -22.31 -3.12
C TRP A 234 -10.08 -22.11 -1.69
N HIS A 235 -9.16 -22.27 -0.75
CA HIS A 235 -9.48 -22.25 0.68
C HIS A 235 -8.36 -21.63 1.52
N HIS A 236 -8.72 -21.19 2.72
CA HIS A 236 -7.75 -20.68 3.69
C HIS A 236 -6.88 -21.81 4.23
N ALA A 237 -5.57 -21.68 4.08
CA ALA A 237 -4.60 -22.68 4.51
C ALA A 237 -4.05 -22.40 5.92
N LYS A 238 -3.65 -21.14 6.19
CA LYS A 238 -2.97 -20.77 7.43
C LYS A 238 -3.14 -19.30 7.77
N LEU A 239 -3.04 -18.99 9.07
CA LEU A 239 -2.84 -17.64 9.57
C LEU A 239 -1.55 -17.61 10.38
N HIS A 240 -0.56 -16.85 9.90
CA HIS A 240 0.69 -16.64 10.62
C HIS A 240 0.61 -15.37 11.47
N VAL A 241 1.17 -15.42 12.66
CA VAL A 241 1.28 -14.29 13.58
C VAL A 241 2.74 -13.81 13.59
N VAL A 242 2.95 -12.51 13.35
CA VAL A 242 4.26 -11.88 13.45
C VAL A 242 4.44 -11.38 14.89
N ASP A 243 5.21 -12.12 15.67
CA ASP A 243 5.50 -11.97 17.10
C ASP A 243 4.27 -11.98 18.04
N TYR A 244 3.22 -11.23 17.73
CA TYR A 244 1.99 -11.17 18.53
C TYR A 244 0.81 -10.63 17.71
N VAL A 245 -0.39 -11.02 18.07
CA VAL A 245 -1.61 -10.41 17.51
C VAL A 245 -1.85 -9.09 18.21
N LEU A 246 -1.95 -8.01 17.45
CA LEU A 246 -2.29 -6.69 17.98
C LEU A 246 -3.78 -6.70 18.39
N PRO A 247 -4.13 -6.45 19.66
CA PRO A 247 -5.51 -6.34 20.07
C PRO A 247 -6.15 -5.08 19.46
N LEU A 248 -7.35 -5.24 18.91
CA LEU A 248 -8.12 -4.16 18.30
C LEU A 248 -9.31 -3.86 19.22
N ASN A 249 -9.40 -2.65 19.70
CA ASN A 249 -10.49 -2.22 20.57
C ASN A 249 -10.75 -0.72 20.39
N TYR A 250 -11.10 -0.35 19.16
CA TYR A 250 -11.40 1.03 18.81
C TYR A 250 -12.91 1.30 18.95
N SER A 251 -13.28 2.57 19.03
CA SER A 251 -14.67 3.01 19.02
C SER A 251 -15.41 2.47 17.79
N LEU A 252 -16.67 2.07 17.96
CA LEU A 252 -17.54 1.66 16.84
C LEU A 252 -18.18 2.86 16.12
N THR A 253 -18.12 4.05 16.74
CA THR A 253 -18.81 5.25 16.24
C THR A 253 -17.86 6.40 15.90
N THR A 254 -16.64 6.39 16.44
CA THR A 254 -15.65 7.45 16.23
C THR A 254 -14.50 6.92 15.38
N HIS A 255 -14.25 7.60 14.25
CA HIS A 255 -13.13 7.26 13.39
C HIS A 255 -11.79 7.55 14.05
N VAL A 256 -10.86 6.61 14.00
CA VAL A 256 -9.47 6.78 14.47
C VAL A 256 -8.48 6.64 13.29
N ASN A 257 -7.36 7.32 13.42
CA ASN A 257 -6.29 7.18 12.43
C ASN A 257 -5.53 5.87 12.66
N ARG A 258 -5.83 4.85 11.85
CA ARG A 258 -5.20 3.53 11.91
C ARG A 258 -3.75 3.51 11.37
N ASP A 259 -3.24 4.60 10.80
CA ASP A 259 -1.83 4.68 10.43
C ASP A 259 -0.93 4.88 11.67
N ASN A 260 -1.51 5.30 12.80
CA ASN A 260 -0.85 5.38 14.09
C ASN A 260 -1.23 4.16 14.96
N GLY A 261 -0.25 3.56 15.63
CA GLY A 261 -0.50 2.49 16.60
C GLY A 261 -0.88 1.13 15.99
N SER A 262 -0.58 0.88 14.72
CA SER A 262 -0.85 -0.40 14.04
C SER A 262 0.25 -1.47 14.24
N GLY A 263 0.90 -1.52 15.39
CA GLY A 263 1.93 -2.51 15.69
C GLY A 263 3.08 -2.49 14.69
N TYR A 264 3.35 -3.62 14.06
CA TYR A 264 4.39 -3.69 13.01
C TYR A 264 3.95 -3.11 11.68
N ALA A 265 2.68 -2.83 11.49
CA ALA A 265 2.16 -2.23 10.25
C ALA A 265 2.66 -2.98 9.01
N LEU A 266 2.31 -4.26 8.90
CA LEU A 266 2.78 -5.16 7.85
C LEU A 266 2.46 -4.62 6.46
N ARG A 267 3.44 -4.67 5.55
CA ARG A 267 3.31 -4.03 4.25
C ARG A 267 3.90 -4.88 3.11
N GLY A 268 5.01 -4.47 2.52
CA GLY A 268 5.61 -5.17 1.38
C GLY A 268 5.68 -6.68 1.64
N THR A 269 5.18 -7.47 0.72
CA THR A 269 5.05 -8.92 0.86
C THR A 269 5.52 -9.56 -0.43
N VAL A 270 6.46 -10.49 -0.37
CA VAL A 270 7.04 -11.15 -1.54
C VAL A 270 7.49 -12.57 -1.18
N PHE A 271 7.25 -13.52 -2.08
CA PHE A 271 7.85 -14.86 -2.01
C PHE A 271 9.28 -14.83 -2.56
N THR A 272 10.15 -15.66 -2.03
CA THR A 272 11.45 -15.96 -2.67
C THR A 272 11.26 -16.69 -3.99
N PRO A 273 12.21 -16.61 -4.94
CA PRO A 273 12.06 -17.26 -6.26
C PRO A 273 11.80 -18.76 -6.24
N ASP A 274 12.22 -19.43 -5.17
CA ASP A 274 11.99 -20.87 -4.92
C ASP A 274 10.71 -21.14 -4.10
N ASP A 275 9.91 -20.10 -3.80
CA ASP A 275 8.72 -20.12 -2.95
C ASP A 275 8.95 -20.70 -1.54
N ARG A 276 10.21 -20.90 -1.14
CA ARG A 276 10.55 -21.43 0.17
C ARG A 276 10.22 -20.46 1.30
N TYR A 277 10.45 -19.18 1.10
CA TYR A 277 10.22 -18.17 2.11
C TYR A 277 9.28 -17.07 1.65
N LEU A 278 8.42 -16.62 2.56
CA LEU A 278 7.62 -15.42 2.42
C LEU A 278 8.22 -14.32 3.28
N LEU A 279 8.56 -13.19 2.66
CA LEU A 279 9.14 -12.01 3.29
C LEU A 279 8.08 -10.93 3.45
N VAL A 280 7.94 -10.37 4.65
CA VAL A 280 6.93 -9.35 4.95
C VAL A 280 7.57 -8.15 5.65
N GLY A 281 7.54 -7.00 5.02
CA GLY A 281 8.09 -5.75 5.54
C GLY A 281 7.27 -5.23 6.72
N CYS A 282 7.97 -4.86 7.79
CA CYS A 282 7.41 -4.22 8.98
C CYS A 282 7.68 -2.72 8.90
N MET A 283 6.68 -1.91 8.60
CA MET A 283 6.85 -0.46 8.47
C MET A 283 6.92 0.22 9.83
N GLY A 284 6.21 -0.29 10.83
CA GLY A 284 6.17 0.16 12.23
C GLY A 284 6.93 -0.76 13.18
N GLY A 285 6.78 -0.53 14.50
CA GLY A 285 7.26 -1.42 15.55
C GLY A 285 8.77 -1.69 15.57
N GLY A 286 9.59 -0.70 15.18
CA GLY A 286 11.04 -0.86 15.05
C GLY A 286 11.50 -1.41 13.69
N GLY A 287 10.59 -1.72 12.80
CA GLY A 287 10.91 -2.14 11.43
C GLY A 287 11.31 -3.61 11.30
N GLY A 288 12.12 -3.89 10.29
CA GLY A 288 12.57 -5.24 9.96
C GLY A 288 11.75 -5.90 8.86
N ILE A 289 12.11 -7.14 8.56
CA ILE A 289 11.39 -8.01 7.63
C ILE A 289 11.08 -9.31 8.35
N ALA A 290 9.79 -9.61 8.48
CA ALA A 290 9.31 -10.89 9.00
C ALA A 290 9.52 -11.98 7.96
N VAL A 291 9.96 -13.16 8.38
CA VAL A 291 10.25 -14.31 7.52
C VAL A 291 9.39 -15.50 7.92
N ILE A 292 8.68 -16.03 6.97
CA ILE A 292 7.86 -17.24 7.12
C ILE A 292 8.43 -18.33 6.21
N ASP A 293 8.79 -19.48 6.78
CA ASP A 293 9.14 -20.69 6.03
C ASP A 293 7.84 -21.34 5.54
N MET A 294 7.65 -21.35 4.25
CA MET A 294 6.44 -21.86 3.62
C MET A 294 6.38 -23.38 3.55
N LEU A 295 7.54 -24.05 3.55
CA LEU A 295 7.59 -25.51 3.60
C LEU A 295 7.21 -26.01 5.00
N GLU A 296 7.81 -25.40 6.03
CA GLU A 296 7.53 -25.76 7.43
C GLU A 296 6.25 -25.09 7.97
N GLN A 297 5.63 -24.18 7.20
CA GLN A 297 4.50 -23.35 7.63
C GLN A 297 4.75 -22.66 8.98
N LYS A 298 5.96 -22.09 9.13
CA LYS A 298 6.46 -21.57 10.39
C LYS A 298 6.99 -20.13 10.24
N TYR A 299 6.56 -19.25 11.13
CA TYR A 299 7.18 -17.94 11.31
C TYR A 299 8.54 -18.11 12.01
N LEU A 300 9.61 -17.60 11.40
CA LEU A 300 10.98 -17.73 11.91
C LEU A 300 11.38 -16.57 12.83
N GLY A 301 10.86 -15.37 12.58
CA GLY A 301 11.25 -14.14 13.27
C GLY A 301 11.48 -13.00 12.28
N ARG A 302 12.14 -11.92 12.70
CA ARG A 302 12.42 -10.76 11.86
C ARG A 302 13.92 -10.54 11.66
N VAL A 303 14.32 -10.28 10.43
CA VAL A 303 15.65 -9.76 10.10
C VAL A 303 15.62 -8.25 10.23
N MET A 304 16.58 -7.72 10.98
CA MET A 304 16.75 -6.30 11.29
C MET A 304 18.02 -5.76 10.64
N GLY A 305 18.28 -4.44 10.75
CA GLY A 305 19.54 -3.81 10.29
C GLY A 305 19.37 -2.95 9.03
N MET A 306 18.21 -3.01 8.34
CA MET A 306 17.83 -2.03 7.34
C MET A 306 17.31 -0.75 8.01
N MET A 307 17.19 0.33 7.26
CA MET A 307 16.56 1.56 7.74
C MET A 307 15.08 1.31 8.11
N PRO A 308 14.54 2.01 9.12
CA PRO A 308 13.13 1.87 9.51
C PRO A 308 12.17 2.41 8.44
N GLY A 309 10.95 1.87 8.42
CA GLY A 309 9.92 2.30 7.48
C GLY A 309 9.93 1.49 6.18
N VAL A 310 10.26 0.19 6.25
CA VAL A 310 10.19 -0.76 5.13
C VAL A 310 8.78 -0.78 4.56
N ARG A 311 8.63 -0.36 3.30
CA ARG A 311 7.30 -0.19 2.70
C ARG A 311 6.98 -1.16 1.58
N HIS A 312 7.89 -1.37 0.67
CA HIS A 312 7.74 -2.29 -0.45
C HIS A 312 8.97 -3.16 -0.58
N LEU A 313 8.77 -4.39 -1.01
CA LEU A 313 9.80 -5.38 -1.24
C LEU A 313 9.71 -5.87 -2.68
N VAL A 314 10.84 -6.03 -3.33
CA VAL A 314 10.96 -6.69 -4.65
C VAL A 314 12.21 -7.54 -4.64
N ILE A 315 12.13 -8.74 -5.22
CA ILE A 315 13.29 -9.62 -5.42
C ILE A 315 13.57 -9.70 -6.92
N ASP A 316 14.81 -9.47 -7.30
CA ASP A 316 15.25 -9.59 -8.68
C ASP A 316 16.75 -9.86 -8.76
N ASN A 317 17.19 -10.67 -9.72
CA ASN A 317 18.60 -10.99 -10.00
C ASN A 317 19.44 -11.30 -8.74
N GLY A 318 18.88 -12.09 -7.80
CA GLY A 318 19.58 -12.50 -6.58
C GLY A 318 19.69 -11.40 -5.50
N TYR A 319 18.94 -10.30 -5.65
CA TYR A 319 18.89 -9.22 -4.66
C TYR A 319 17.48 -9.01 -4.11
N LEU A 320 17.41 -8.68 -2.83
CA LEU A 320 16.23 -8.14 -2.18
C LEU A 320 16.35 -6.61 -2.15
N TYR A 321 15.38 -5.93 -2.73
CA TYR A 321 15.26 -4.47 -2.79
C TYR A 321 14.13 -4.00 -1.88
N LEU A 322 14.37 -2.89 -1.17
CA LEU A 322 13.42 -2.27 -0.24
C LEU A 322 13.18 -0.82 -0.62
N SER A 323 11.94 -0.34 -0.50
CA SER A 323 11.70 1.08 -0.37
C SER A 323 11.56 1.46 1.10
N ILE A 324 12.24 2.52 1.51
CA ILE A 324 12.23 3.07 2.87
C ILE A 324 11.49 4.40 2.86
N ASN A 325 10.24 4.37 3.32
CA ASN A 325 9.31 5.48 3.13
C ASN A 325 9.73 6.76 3.86
N GLY A 326 9.99 6.68 5.15
CA GLY A 326 10.25 7.86 5.98
C GLY A 326 11.50 8.64 5.56
N SER A 327 12.60 7.96 5.36
CA SER A 327 13.88 8.57 5.02
C SER A 327 14.14 8.74 3.52
N GLY A 328 13.31 8.13 2.65
CA GLY A 328 13.41 8.27 1.19
C GLY A 328 14.62 7.58 0.59
N TYR A 329 14.75 6.29 0.81
CA TYR A 329 15.81 5.45 0.23
C TYR A 329 15.23 4.24 -0.50
N VAL A 330 15.99 3.75 -1.48
CA VAL A 330 15.97 2.37 -1.93
C VAL A 330 17.19 1.69 -1.33
N GLN A 331 16.98 0.54 -0.68
CA GLN A 331 18.07 -0.30 -0.16
C GLN A 331 18.08 -1.63 -0.89
N ARG A 332 19.25 -2.26 -0.98
CA ARG A 332 19.36 -3.66 -1.44
C ARG A 332 20.35 -4.46 -0.62
N ILE A 333 20.15 -5.78 -0.64
CA ILE A 333 21.10 -6.76 -0.13
C ILE A 333 21.04 -8.01 -1.00
N GLU A 334 22.11 -8.80 -1.04
CA GLU A 334 22.08 -10.12 -1.66
C GLU A 334 21.06 -11.01 -0.96
N LEU A 335 20.18 -11.66 -1.74
CA LEU A 335 19.11 -12.48 -1.21
C LEU A 335 19.65 -13.64 -0.37
N ASP A 336 20.70 -14.30 -0.83
CA ASP A 336 21.32 -15.43 -0.11
C ASP A 336 21.84 -15.03 1.26
N LYS A 337 22.47 -13.85 1.39
CA LYS A 337 22.89 -13.30 2.70
C LYS A 337 21.70 -13.03 3.61
N PHE A 338 20.60 -12.56 3.03
CA PHE A 338 19.37 -12.29 3.80
C PHE A 338 18.78 -13.61 4.32
N ILE A 339 18.65 -14.62 3.44
CA ILE A 339 18.09 -15.93 3.81
C ILE A 339 19.00 -16.66 4.80
N ASP A 340 20.33 -16.65 4.59
CA ASP A 340 21.28 -17.23 5.53
C ASP A 340 21.15 -16.60 6.94
N ALA A 341 20.97 -15.28 7.03
CA ALA A 341 20.67 -14.63 8.30
C ALA A 341 19.33 -15.10 8.87
N ALA A 342 18.27 -15.16 8.05
CA ALA A 342 16.94 -15.55 8.48
C ALA A 342 16.89 -16.97 9.07
N THR A 343 17.62 -17.92 8.47
CA THR A 343 17.70 -19.31 8.96
C THR A 343 18.43 -19.46 10.29
N ARG A 344 19.22 -18.46 10.68
CA ARG A 344 19.95 -18.44 11.97
C ARG A 344 19.21 -17.71 13.10
N ILE A 345 17.95 -17.31 12.89
CA ILE A 345 17.16 -16.68 13.95
C ILE A 345 16.89 -17.72 15.05
N THR A 346 17.45 -17.48 16.24
CA THR A 346 17.24 -18.32 17.45
C THR A 346 16.27 -17.71 18.45
N GLY A 347 15.87 -16.46 18.24
CA GLY A 347 14.89 -15.72 19.07
C GLY A 347 13.86 -15.04 18.20
N LYS A 348 13.52 -13.78 18.49
CA LYS A 348 12.56 -13.01 17.70
C LYS A 348 13.20 -12.26 16.53
N THR A 349 14.49 -11.91 16.66
CA THR A 349 15.15 -11.05 15.66
C THR A 349 16.62 -11.43 15.49
N ILE A 350 17.17 -11.11 14.31
CA ILE A 350 18.59 -11.14 14.02
C ILE A 350 19.01 -9.85 13.31
N GLN A 351 20.22 -9.37 13.58
CA GLN A 351 20.77 -8.18 12.90
C GLN A 351 21.55 -8.60 11.65
N LEU A 352 21.29 -7.91 10.54
CA LEU A 352 21.99 -8.09 9.27
C LEU A 352 22.55 -6.76 8.80
N THR A 353 23.84 -6.73 8.50
CA THR A 353 24.57 -5.57 7.97
C THR A 353 24.92 -5.74 6.50
N GLY A 354 25.44 -4.69 5.88
CA GLY A 354 25.89 -4.76 4.48
C GLY A 354 24.83 -4.29 3.46
N TRP A 355 23.82 -3.57 3.90
CA TRP A 355 22.83 -2.93 3.02
C TRP A 355 23.46 -1.84 2.16
N THR A 356 23.25 -1.92 0.86
CA THR A 356 23.60 -0.84 -0.08
C THR A 356 22.44 0.14 -0.18
N ASN A 357 22.75 1.44 -0.18
CA ASN A 357 21.75 2.50 -0.06
C ASN A 357 21.76 3.41 -1.27
N CYS A 358 20.61 3.75 -1.81
CA CYS A 358 20.41 4.79 -2.82
C CYS A 358 19.43 5.83 -2.28
N LYS A 359 19.86 7.08 -2.09
CA LYS A 359 18.97 8.18 -1.73
C LYS A 359 18.11 8.54 -2.93
N VAL A 360 16.79 8.45 -2.78
CA VAL A 360 15.78 8.92 -3.72
C VAL A 360 15.00 10.10 -3.11
N GLY A 361 13.75 10.28 -3.44
CA GLY A 361 12.92 11.34 -2.88
C GLY A 361 12.24 10.96 -1.57
N ALA A 362 11.84 11.98 -0.82
CA ALA A 362 11.04 11.80 0.39
C ALA A 362 9.76 11.02 0.08
N GLY A 363 9.45 10.05 0.94
CA GLY A 363 8.31 9.19 0.77
C GLY A 363 8.50 8.08 -0.26
N ALA A 364 9.69 7.47 -0.37
CA ALA A 364 9.90 6.30 -1.23
C ALA A 364 8.88 5.22 -0.86
N ARG A 365 7.97 4.89 -1.80
CA ARG A 365 6.78 4.10 -1.49
C ARG A 365 6.75 2.79 -2.25
N THR A 366 6.32 2.81 -3.50
CA THR A 366 6.28 1.62 -4.34
C THR A 366 7.47 1.65 -5.28
N ILE A 367 8.13 0.52 -5.42
CA ILE A 367 9.22 0.31 -6.37
C ILE A 367 8.84 -0.79 -7.34
N GLY A 368 9.27 -0.66 -8.58
CA GLY A 368 9.20 -1.69 -9.61
C GLY A 368 10.56 -1.82 -10.29
N ILE A 369 10.85 -2.97 -10.85
CA ILE A 369 12.11 -3.23 -11.55
C ILE A 369 11.80 -3.48 -13.02
N SER A 370 12.63 -2.95 -13.92
CA SER A 370 12.54 -3.27 -15.35
C SER A 370 12.79 -4.75 -15.59
N PRO A 371 12.15 -5.38 -16.60
CA PRO A 371 12.33 -6.82 -16.88
C PRO A 371 13.78 -7.22 -17.18
N CYS A 372 14.62 -6.28 -17.58
CA CYS A 372 16.05 -6.53 -17.77
C CYS A 372 16.86 -6.44 -16.46
N GLY A 373 16.24 -6.17 -15.31
CA GLY A 373 16.89 -6.05 -14.00
C GLY A 373 17.79 -4.82 -13.82
N LYS A 374 17.91 -3.94 -14.83
CA LYS A 374 18.89 -2.83 -14.81
C LYS A 374 18.39 -1.56 -14.15
N TYR A 375 17.08 -1.35 -14.11
CA TYR A 375 16.48 -0.09 -13.64
C TYR A 375 15.43 -0.33 -12.58
N ILE A 376 15.52 0.41 -11.48
CA ILE A 376 14.51 0.44 -10.43
C ILE A 376 13.75 1.75 -10.58
N TYR A 377 12.44 1.67 -10.66
CA TYR A 377 11.53 2.80 -10.63
C TYR A 377 10.99 2.97 -9.22
N ALA A 378 11.10 4.17 -8.66
CA ALA A 378 10.65 4.46 -7.29
C ALA A 378 9.67 5.63 -7.29
N ALA A 379 8.41 5.38 -6.96
CA ALA A 379 7.40 6.39 -6.74
C ALA A 379 7.56 6.99 -5.34
N CYS A 380 7.88 8.28 -5.27
CA CYS A 380 8.14 8.98 -4.02
C CYS A 380 7.00 9.95 -3.71
N ASN A 381 6.12 9.56 -2.76
CA ASN A 381 4.83 10.22 -2.56
C ASN A 381 4.94 11.65 -2.03
N VAL A 382 5.85 11.91 -1.09
CA VAL A 382 6.05 13.27 -0.55
C VAL A 382 6.74 14.16 -1.58
N ALA A 383 7.68 13.60 -2.35
CA ALA A 383 8.40 14.34 -3.38
C ALA A 383 7.57 14.56 -4.66
N SER A 384 6.46 13.83 -4.86
CA SER A 384 5.65 13.82 -6.09
C SER A 384 6.50 13.61 -7.35
N LYS A 385 7.36 12.60 -7.30
CA LYS A 385 8.32 12.28 -8.38
C LYS A 385 8.48 10.78 -8.54
N LEU A 386 8.74 10.38 -9.78
CA LEU A 386 9.26 9.07 -10.13
C LEU A 386 10.79 9.19 -10.27
N TYR A 387 11.53 8.38 -9.52
CA TYR A 387 12.97 8.24 -9.60
C TYR A 387 13.34 6.99 -10.37
N VAL A 388 14.33 7.07 -11.23
CA VAL A 388 14.95 5.93 -11.89
C VAL A 388 16.33 5.73 -11.30
N VAL A 389 16.57 4.53 -10.79
CA VAL A 389 17.81 4.13 -10.16
C VAL A 389 18.48 3.07 -11.02
N ASP A 390 19.76 3.25 -11.29
CA ASP A 390 20.63 2.19 -11.82
C ASP A 390 20.76 1.09 -10.76
N ALA A 391 20.28 -0.10 -11.05
CA ALA A 391 20.22 -1.20 -10.08
C ALA A 391 21.59 -1.73 -9.72
N GLU A 392 22.58 -1.69 -10.61
CA GLU A 392 23.94 -2.14 -10.35
C GLU A 392 24.72 -1.14 -9.49
N GLN A 393 24.68 0.14 -9.87
CA GLN A 393 25.42 1.20 -9.17
C GLN A 393 24.70 1.72 -7.92
N MET A 394 23.41 1.43 -7.75
CA MET A 394 22.54 2.01 -6.73
C MET A 394 22.61 3.54 -6.71
N LYS A 395 22.46 4.15 -7.88
CA LYS A 395 22.47 5.60 -8.08
C LYS A 395 21.26 6.06 -8.88
N VAL A 396 20.71 7.21 -8.51
CA VAL A 396 19.67 7.88 -9.28
C VAL A 396 20.26 8.35 -10.61
N ILE A 397 19.64 7.95 -11.72
CA ILE A 397 20.05 8.32 -13.09
C ILE A 397 19.02 9.21 -13.80
N ALA A 398 17.77 9.22 -13.33
CA ALA A 398 16.75 10.13 -13.87
C ALA A 398 15.70 10.44 -12.80
N THR A 399 15.02 11.57 -12.95
CA THR A 399 13.91 11.97 -12.09
C THR A 399 12.89 12.73 -12.92
N ILE A 400 11.62 12.33 -12.84
CA ILE A 400 10.53 12.97 -13.54
C ILE A 400 9.38 13.29 -12.57
N PRO A 401 8.73 14.48 -12.64
CA PRO A 401 7.58 14.79 -11.83
C PRO A 401 6.39 13.91 -12.21
N VAL A 402 5.59 13.55 -11.20
CA VAL A 402 4.31 12.85 -11.31
C VAL A 402 3.23 13.66 -10.61
N ASP A 403 1.96 13.32 -10.80
CA ASP A 403 0.89 13.94 -10.04
C ASP A 403 1.07 13.77 -8.53
N SER A 404 0.48 14.68 -7.76
CA SER A 404 0.67 14.78 -6.31
C SER A 404 0.40 13.47 -5.59
N PHE A 405 1.34 13.10 -4.73
CA PHE A 405 1.26 11.95 -3.83
C PHE A 405 1.11 10.60 -4.56
N PRO A 406 2.10 10.20 -5.39
CA PRO A 406 2.08 8.89 -6.05
C PRO A 406 2.14 7.74 -5.03
N VAL A 407 1.33 6.72 -5.25
CA VAL A 407 1.15 5.62 -4.29
C VAL A 407 1.28 4.23 -4.90
N GLY A 408 0.85 4.03 -6.13
CA GLY A 408 1.01 2.81 -6.88
C GLY A 408 1.99 2.99 -8.03
N LEU A 409 2.61 1.91 -8.44
CA LEU A 409 3.52 1.86 -9.57
C LEU A 409 3.55 0.43 -10.11
N ASP A 410 3.55 0.30 -11.43
CA ASP A 410 3.83 -0.97 -12.10
C ASP A 410 4.62 -0.73 -13.40
N VAL A 411 5.32 -1.78 -13.83
CA VAL A 411 6.19 -1.79 -15.02
C VAL A 411 5.72 -2.91 -15.95
N SER A 412 5.51 -2.59 -17.23
CA SER A 412 5.09 -3.59 -18.22
C SER A 412 6.12 -4.69 -18.41
N SER A 413 5.68 -5.89 -18.79
CA SER A 413 6.53 -7.06 -18.99
C SER A 413 7.56 -6.89 -20.12
N ASP A 414 7.35 -5.94 -21.04
CA ASP A 414 8.31 -5.54 -22.05
C ASP A 414 9.24 -4.38 -21.62
N GLY A 415 9.02 -3.82 -20.45
CA GLY A 415 9.80 -2.71 -19.88
C GLY A 415 9.59 -1.36 -20.55
N LYS A 416 8.65 -1.23 -21.49
CA LYS A 416 8.45 0.00 -22.28
C LYS A 416 7.42 0.95 -21.66
N THR A 417 6.67 0.50 -20.67
CA THR A 417 5.66 1.32 -20.00
C THR A 417 5.84 1.24 -18.50
N VAL A 418 5.78 2.41 -17.85
CA VAL A 418 5.66 2.54 -16.40
C VAL A 418 4.39 3.32 -16.11
N ILE A 419 3.58 2.85 -15.18
CA ILE A 419 2.35 3.53 -14.78
C ILE A 419 2.43 3.86 -13.29
N THR A 420 2.05 5.08 -12.90
CA THR A 420 1.90 5.46 -11.49
C THR A 420 0.47 5.92 -11.21
N THR A 421 0.02 5.69 -9.98
CA THR A 421 -1.25 6.22 -9.48
C THR A 421 -0.99 7.24 -8.39
N SER A 422 -1.69 8.37 -8.41
CA SER A 422 -1.50 9.48 -7.48
C SER A 422 -2.80 9.84 -6.76
N GLN A 423 -2.78 9.79 -5.42
CA GLN A 423 -3.97 10.03 -4.59
C GLN A 423 -4.23 11.50 -4.26
N GLY A 424 -3.22 12.35 -4.39
CA GLY A 424 -3.24 13.69 -3.82
C GLY A 424 -2.85 13.70 -2.33
N SER A 425 -2.63 14.89 -1.81
CA SER A 425 -2.26 15.09 -0.41
C SER A 425 -3.19 16.12 0.22
N GLN A 426 -3.80 15.76 1.35
CA GLN A 426 -4.75 16.63 2.09
C GLN A 426 -5.89 17.17 1.21
N GLY A 427 -6.42 16.34 0.31
CA GLY A 427 -7.47 16.71 -0.63
C GLY A 427 -7.00 17.57 -1.81
N CYS A 428 -5.70 17.82 -1.95
CA CYS A 428 -5.14 18.63 -3.03
C CYS A 428 -4.42 17.77 -4.06
N GLY A 429 -4.68 17.99 -5.33
CA GLY A 429 -4.08 17.28 -6.46
C GLY A 429 -4.40 15.78 -6.47
N GLY A 430 -3.65 15.02 -7.24
CA GLY A 430 -3.86 13.58 -7.38
C GLY A 430 -5.10 13.22 -8.17
N ASN A 431 -5.79 12.13 -7.79
CA ASN A 431 -6.84 11.49 -8.58
C ASN A 431 -6.39 11.24 -10.02
N ALA A 432 -5.15 10.79 -10.17
CA ALA A 432 -4.50 10.66 -11.47
C ALA A 432 -3.80 9.32 -11.63
N VAL A 433 -3.73 8.90 -12.89
CA VAL A 433 -2.92 7.80 -13.39
C VAL A 433 -2.00 8.40 -14.44
N ASP A 434 -0.69 8.36 -14.20
CA ASP A 434 0.33 8.84 -15.13
C ASP A 434 0.96 7.66 -15.87
N ILE A 435 0.96 7.71 -17.20
CA ILE A 435 1.47 6.65 -18.07
C ILE A 435 2.75 7.16 -18.76
N PHE A 436 3.86 6.46 -18.50
CA PHE A 436 5.17 6.80 -19.04
C PHE A 436 5.61 5.79 -20.08
N THR A 437 6.10 6.27 -21.21
CA THR A 437 6.85 5.47 -22.18
C THR A 437 8.33 5.50 -21.81
N VAL A 438 8.95 4.34 -21.85
CA VAL A 438 10.37 4.12 -21.61
C VAL A 438 11.06 3.73 -22.92
N GLU A 439 12.03 4.53 -23.34
CA GLU A 439 12.85 4.29 -24.53
C GLU A 439 14.26 3.94 -24.10
N TYR A 440 14.77 2.78 -24.54
CA TYR A 440 16.16 2.37 -24.35
C TYR A 440 16.99 2.97 -25.51
N LEU A 441 17.87 3.92 -25.18
CA LEU A 441 18.71 4.60 -26.15
C LEU A 441 19.99 3.79 -26.44
N LYS A 442 20.49 3.88 -27.66
CA LYS A 442 21.69 3.16 -28.14
C LYS A 442 22.97 3.79 -27.59
#